data_345fb2f9103fc5af546a062b43793e36
#
_entry.id   345fb2f9103fc5af546a062b43793e36
#
_cell.length_a   1.000
_cell.length_b   1.000
_cell.length_c   1.000
_cell.angle_alpha   90.00
_cell.angle_beta   90.00
_cell.angle_gamma   90.00
#
_symmetry.space_group_name_H-M   'P 1'
#
loop_
_entity.id
_entity.type
_entity.pdbx_description
1 polymer ?
#
loop_
_entity_poly.entity_id
_entity_poly.type
_entity_poly.pdbx_seq_one_letter_code
_entity_poly.pdbx_strand_id
1 'polypeptide(L)'
;PWSQTHPGEPRPDDASSPNYDIRFDSTLLDEGDRRNVLDRYRYWTVAAIKADLDSRGRHDFEVAVENWTHDFNIGSMVRTANAFQARRVHIVGPHKWNRKGALMTELYQHVENHPSITELVECWKLRVAGEIAAAQSQAAAIAFHMRGSAAATDGTSGTAPNTSETMAQLEALDAKIAELQAARVVALDIIPGAVPMETYHFPKRCLMLFGAEGPGLSEKALELADDVVYISQFGSVRSINAGAAAAVSMHAWIAQHAAPQA
;
A
#
# COMPACT_ATOMS: atom_id res chain seq x y z
N PRO A 1 24.12 17.98 -10.60
CA PRO A 1 24.61 18.55 -9.35
C PRO A 1 23.79 19.74 -8.89
N TRP A 2 23.64 19.91 -7.57
CA TRP A 2 22.90 21.02 -6.96
C TRP A 2 23.37 22.40 -7.47
N SER A 3 24.68 22.59 -7.55
CA SER A 3 25.27 23.82 -8.03
C SER A 3 24.87 24.27 -9.44
N GLN A 4 24.44 23.31 -10.27
CA GLN A 4 23.98 23.58 -11.63
C GLN A 4 22.48 23.91 -11.68
N THR A 5 21.67 23.31 -10.82
CA THR A 5 20.22 23.50 -10.77
C THR A 5 19.80 24.63 -9.83
N HIS A 6 20.65 24.99 -8.85
CA HIS A 6 20.41 25.99 -7.83
C HIS A 6 21.66 26.90 -7.67
N PRO A 7 22.03 27.67 -8.70
CA PRO A 7 23.26 28.46 -8.67
C PRO A 7 23.19 29.57 -7.60
N GLY A 8 24.16 29.55 -6.71
CA GLY A 8 24.28 30.54 -5.61
C GLY A 8 23.41 30.27 -4.39
N GLU A 9 22.58 29.19 -4.40
CA GLU A 9 21.79 28.81 -3.23
C GLU A 9 22.64 28.03 -2.22
N PRO A 10 22.50 28.31 -0.91
CA PRO A 10 23.15 27.54 0.14
C PRO A 10 22.73 26.07 0.09
N ARG A 11 23.68 25.16 0.32
CA ARG A 11 23.43 23.73 0.29
C ARG A 11 22.53 23.28 1.46
N PRO A 12 21.55 22.40 1.21
CA PRO A 12 20.65 21.94 2.26
C PRO A 12 21.24 20.84 3.16
N ASP A 13 22.40 20.27 2.82
CA ASP A 13 23.11 19.27 3.64
C ASP A 13 24.18 19.88 4.58
N ASP A 14 24.44 21.18 4.49
CA ASP A 14 25.33 21.89 5.39
C ASP A 14 24.57 22.31 6.65
N ALA A 15 24.96 21.77 7.81
CA ALA A 15 24.32 22.09 9.09
C ALA A 15 24.40 23.57 9.49
N SER A 16 25.32 24.35 8.91
CA SER A 16 25.40 25.78 9.09
C SER A 16 24.53 26.59 8.11
N SER A 17 23.98 25.94 7.12
CA SER A 17 23.13 26.56 6.09
C SER A 17 21.77 26.97 6.65
N PRO A 18 21.23 28.14 6.27
CA PRO A 18 19.84 28.49 6.58
C PRO A 18 18.81 27.56 5.93
N ASN A 19 19.24 26.82 4.90
CA ASN A 19 18.42 25.88 4.19
C ASN A 19 18.64 24.41 4.66
N TYR A 20 19.31 24.21 5.80
CA TYR A 20 19.62 22.87 6.29
C TYR A 20 18.38 21.99 6.41
N ASP A 21 18.46 20.82 5.78
CA ASP A 21 17.41 19.80 5.84
C ASP A 21 18.05 18.40 5.80
N ILE A 22 17.94 17.67 6.89
CA ILE A 22 18.51 16.34 7.07
C ILE A 22 18.01 15.29 6.04
N ARG A 23 16.95 15.58 5.30
CA ARG A 23 16.42 14.69 4.28
C ARG A 23 17.30 14.60 3.03
N PHE A 24 18.16 15.59 2.78
CA PHE A 24 19.00 15.65 1.60
C PHE A 24 20.23 14.75 1.70
N ASP A 25 20.63 14.19 0.57
CA ASP A 25 21.77 13.30 0.40
C ASP A 25 22.94 14.04 -0.26
N SER A 26 24.06 14.15 0.43
CA SER A 26 25.23 14.88 -0.05
C SER A 26 25.78 14.33 -1.37
N THR A 27 25.76 13.02 -1.56
CA THR A 27 26.24 12.39 -2.80
C THR A 27 25.36 12.78 -3.98
N LEU A 28 24.03 12.78 -3.79
CA LEU A 28 23.11 13.20 -4.84
C LEU A 28 23.23 14.69 -5.15
N LEU A 29 23.51 15.51 -4.16
CA LEU A 29 23.76 16.95 -4.37
C LEU A 29 25.03 17.18 -5.20
N ASP A 30 26.08 16.38 -5.00
CA ASP A 30 27.34 16.47 -5.72
C ASP A 30 27.28 15.91 -7.14
N GLU A 31 26.72 14.70 -7.29
CA GLU A 31 26.73 13.96 -8.55
C GLU A 31 25.50 14.24 -9.43
N GLY A 32 24.43 14.73 -8.83
CA GLY A 32 23.13 14.92 -9.47
C GLY A 32 22.20 13.74 -9.25
N ASP A 33 20.92 14.02 -9.18
CA ASP A 33 19.88 13.02 -8.98
C ASP A 33 19.27 12.58 -10.32
N ARG A 34 19.52 11.34 -10.73
CA ARG A 34 19.00 10.71 -11.95
C ARG A 34 17.86 9.72 -11.68
N ARG A 35 17.41 9.62 -10.43
CA ARG A 35 16.34 8.71 -10.04
C ARG A 35 14.99 9.16 -10.62
N ASN A 36 14.11 8.21 -10.88
CA ASN A 36 12.73 8.48 -11.30
C ASN A 36 11.87 8.81 -10.09
N VAL A 37 12.04 10.00 -9.55
CA VAL A 37 11.29 10.52 -8.39
C VAL A 37 10.60 11.84 -8.74
N LEU A 38 9.55 12.19 -8.02
CA LEU A 38 8.90 13.48 -8.12
C LEU A 38 9.91 14.61 -7.77
N ASP A 39 9.71 15.80 -8.33
CA ASP A 39 10.64 16.93 -8.11
C ASP A 39 10.83 17.29 -6.63
N ARG A 40 9.77 17.18 -5.82
CA ARG A 40 9.85 17.39 -4.37
C ARG A 40 10.78 16.43 -3.63
N TYR A 41 11.06 15.25 -4.22
CA TYR A 41 11.95 14.23 -3.66
C TYR A 41 13.36 14.26 -4.23
N ARG A 42 13.61 15.19 -5.14
CA ARG A 42 14.95 15.31 -5.70
C ARG A 42 15.97 15.58 -4.60
N TYR A 43 17.07 14.86 -4.69
CA TYR A 43 18.18 14.87 -3.75
C TYR A 43 17.89 14.36 -2.34
N TRP A 44 16.66 13.91 -2.05
CA TRP A 44 16.37 13.31 -0.74
C TRP A 44 16.97 11.91 -0.61
N THR A 45 17.33 11.53 0.62
CA THR A 45 17.72 10.15 0.95
C THR A 45 16.57 9.18 0.69
N VAL A 46 16.91 7.92 0.41
CA VAL A 46 15.90 6.85 0.26
C VAL A 46 15.03 6.73 1.52
N ALA A 47 15.65 6.82 2.70
CA ALA A 47 14.95 6.73 3.97
C ALA A 47 13.94 7.87 4.15
N ALA A 48 14.31 9.09 3.79
CA ALA A 48 13.43 10.26 3.89
C ALA A 48 12.23 10.15 2.95
N ILE A 49 12.43 9.70 1.71
CA ILE A 49 11.33 9.48 0.76
C ILE A 49 10.37 8.42 1.30
N LYS A 50 10.89 7.29 1.77
CA LYS A 50 10.05 6.21 2.31
C LYS A 50 9.26 6.65 3.53
N ALA A 51 9.89 7.38 4.44
CA ALA A 51 9.24 7.93 5.64
C ALA A 51 8.13 8.94 5.28
N ASP A 52 8.35 9.80 4.29
CA ASP A 52 7.32 10.75 3.83
C ASP A 52 6.13 10.03 3.20
N LEU A 53 6.36 9.01 2.37
CA LEU A 53 5.30 8.18 1.81
C LEU A 53 4.49 7.45 2.89
N ASP A 54 5.16 6.94 3.93
CA ASP A 54 4.51 6.25 5.04
C ASP A 54 3.71 7.23 5.90
N SER A 55 4.22 8.45 6.14
CA SER A 55 3.54 9.48 6.93
C SER A 55 2.26 10.02 6.29
N ARG A 56 2.18 10.01 4.96
CA ARG A 56 0.97 10.39 4.21
C ARG A 56 -0.12 9.32 4.26
N GLY A 57 0.22 8.12 4.74
CA GLY A 57 -0.62 6.94 4.70
C GLY A 57 -0.56 6.26 3.33
N ARG A 58 -0.50 4.94 3.34
CA ARG A 58 -0.59 4.10 2.15
C ARG A 58 -2.02 3.61 1.97
N HIS A 59 -2.41 3.37 0.73
CA HIS A 59 -3.72 2.78 0.45
C HIS A 59 -3.83 1.36 1.01
N ASP A 60 -5.05 0.98 1.39
CA ASP A 60 -5.32 -0.25 2.15
C ASP A 60 -5.35 -1.53 1.28
N PHE A 61 -4.78 -1.50 0.07
CA PHE A 61 -4.59 -2.70 -0.73
C PHE A 61 -3.12 -3.14 -0.72
N GLU A 62 -2.92 -4.43 -0.84
CA GLU A 62 -1.63 -5.08 -0.99
C GLU A 62 -1.63 -5.94 -2.26
N VAL A 63 -0.46 -6.17 -2.84
CA VAL A 63 -0.27 -6.89 -4.10
C VAL A 63 0.64 -8.06 -3.85
N ALA A 64 0.29 -9.24 -4.32
CA ALA A 64 1.14 -10.43 -4.28
C ALA A 64 1.35 -11.00 -5.68
N VAL A 65 2.55 -11.46 -5.97
CA VAL A 65 2.89 -12.11 -7.23
C VAL A 65 3.64 -13.42 -6.97
N GLU A 66 3.19 -14.49 -7.61
CA GLU A 66 3.90 -15.78 -7.59
C GLU A 66 5.10 -15.73 -8.55
N ASN A 67 6.30 -15.97 -8.03
CA ASN A 67 7.56 -15.87 -8.76
C ASN A 67 8.20 -17.25 -8.95
N TRP A 68 7.66 -18.07 -9.85
CA TRP A 68 8.17 -19.41 -10.16
C TRP A 68 9.17 -19.45 -11.32
N THR A 69 9.20 -18.42 -12.17
CA THR A 69 9.90 -18.43 -13.47
C THR A 69 10.82 -17.23 -13.71
N HIS A 70 11.26 -16.49 -12.70
CA HIS A 70 11.99 -15.21 -12.85
C HIS A 70 11.23 -14.16 -13.68
N ASP A 71 9.98 -13.93 -13.35
CA ASP A 71 9.11 -13.06 -14.09
C ASP A 71 9.64 -11.62 -14.18
N PHE A 72 9.80 -11.13 -15.42
CA PHE A 72 10.22 -9.76 -15.70
C PHE A 72 9.17 -8.71 -15.33
N ASN A 73 7.90 -9.11 -15.20
CA ASN A 73 6.79 -8.21 -14.89
C ASN A 73 6.79 -7.77 -13.42
N ILE A 74 7.44 -8.53 -12.52
CA ILE A 74 7.48 -8.23 -11.08
C ILE A 74 8.01 -6.81 -10.85
N GLY A 75 9.09 -6.42 -11.52
CA GLY A 75 9.65 -5.08 -11.40
C GLY A 75 8.65 -3.99 -11.78
N SER A 76 7.89 -4.18 -12.87
CA SER A 76 6.85 -3.24 -13.29
C SER A 76 5.67 -3.21 -12.32
N MET A 77 5.29 -4.35 -11.73
CA MET A 77 4.26 -4.41 -10.69
C MET A 77 4.68 -3.63 -9.43
N VAL A 78 5.93 -3.80 -8.97
CA VAL A 78 6.48 -3.05 -7.83
C VAL A 78 6.47 -1.55 -8.11
N ARG A 79 6.88 -1.14 -9.32
CA ARG A 79 6.85 0.26 -9.74
C ARG A 79 5.43 0.83 -9.75
N THR A 80 4.48 0.10 -10.29
CA THR A 80 3.07 0.50 -10.34
C THR A 80 2.47 0.57 -8.93
N ALA A 81 2.75 -0.42 -8.08
CA ALA A 81 2.32 -0.44 -6.69
C ALA A 81 2.88 0.76 -5.90
N ASN A 82 4.13 1.16 -6.16
CA ASN A 82 4.68 2.38 -5.57
C ASN A 82 3.97 3.63 -6.10
N ALA A 83 3.70 3.72 -7.41
CA ALA A 83 3.02 4.86 -8.01
C ALA A 83 1.59 5.03 -7.45
N PHE A 84 0.89 3.95 -7.17
CA PHE A 84 -0.43 3.94 -6.55
C PHE A 84 -0.40 3.84 -5.02
N GLN A 85 0.78 3.96 -4.43
CA GLN A 85 0.98 3.96 -2.98
C GLN A 85 0.33 2.76 -2.28
N ALA A 86 0.42 1.56 -2.90
CA ALA A 86 0.00 0.31 -2.28
C ALA A 86 0.71 0.10 -0.94
N ARG A 87 0.04 -0.54 0.00
CA ARG A 87 0.58 -0.75 1.35
C ARG A 87 1.84 -1.61 1.33
N ARG A 88 1.81 -2.73 0.59
CA ARG A 88 2.93 -3.67 0.41
C ARG A 88 2.87 -4.37 -0.94
N VAL A 89 4.00 -4.90 -1.33
CA VAL A 89 4.13 -5.88 -2.42
C VAL A 89 4.76 -7.14 -1.85
N HIS A 90 4.14 -8.27 -2.12
CA HIS A 90 4.58 -9.60 -1.67
C HIS A 90 5.07 -10.40 -2.87
N ILE A 91 6.27 -10.95 -2.76
CA ILE A 91 6.84 -11.83 -3.77
C ILE A 91 6.88 -13.23 -3.19
N VAL A 92 6.17 -14.14 -3.84
CA VAL A 92 5.97 -15.50 -3.37
C VAL A 92 6.80 -16.47 -4.19
N GLY A 93 7.62 -17.28 -3.53
CA GLY A 93 8.43 -18.32 -4.14
C GLY A 93 9.93 -18.14 -3.95
N PRO A 94 10.72 -19.15 -4.36
CA PRO A 94 12.13 -19.26 -4.01
C PRO A 94 13.05 -18.39 -4.88
N HIS A 95 12.57 -17.86 -6.00
CA HIS A 95 13.41 -17.19 -6.99
C HIS A 95 13.62 -15.70 -6.68
N LYS A 96 14.83 -15.25 -6.95
CA LYS A 96 15.12 -13.81 -7.00
C LYS A 96 14.39 -13.20 -8.19
N TRP A 97 13.79 -12.04 -8.02
CA TRP A 97 13.11 -11.32 -9.09
C TRP A 97 14.02 -10.26 -9.73
N ASN A 98 13.71 -9.90 -10.97
CA ASN A 98 14.45 -8.90 -11.72
C ASN A 98 14.01 -7.48 -11.33
N ARG A 99 14.90 -6.72 -10.68
CA ARG A 99 14.63 -5.35 -10.21
C ARG A 99 14.70 -4.28 -11.31
N LYS A 100 15.20 -4.60 -12.50
CA LYS A 100 15.38 -3.59 -13.57
C LYS A 100 14.09 -2.88 -13.92
N GLY A 101 12.96 -3.59 -13.97
CA GLY A 101 11.65 -3.01 -14.25
C GLY A 101 11.11 -2.08 -13.14
N ALA A 102 11.60 -2.23 -11.92
CA ALA A 102 11.18 -1.41 -10.79
C ALA A 102 11.81 0.01 -10.81
N LEU A 103 12.91 0.21 -11.54
CA LEU A 103 13.62 1.51 -11.61
C LEU A 103 13.86 2.13 -10.24
N MET A 104 14.38 1.34 -9.30
CA MET A 104 14.67 1.69 -7.90
C MET A 104 13.44 1.97 -7.01
N THR A 105 12.20 1.82 -7.50
CA THR A 105 11.01 2.07 -6.68
C THR A 105 10.82 1.04 -5.57
N GLU A 106 11.46 -0.13 -5.67
CA GLU A 106 11.53 -1.13 -4.60
C GLU A 106 12.20 -0.60 -3.32
N LEU A 107 13.01 0.45 -3.43
CA LEU A 107 13.64 1.09 -2.27
C LEU A 107 12.65 1.92 -1.46
N TYR A 108 11.62 2.46 -2.11
CA TYR A 108 10.59 3.30 -1.51
C TYR A 108 9.32 2.52 -1.14
N GLN A 109 9.18 1.30 -1.68
CA GLN A 109 8.05 0.42 -1.43
C GLN A 109 8.38 -0.60 -0.32
N HIS A 110 7.35 -1.07 0.40
CA HIS A 110 7.47 -2.21 1.29
C HIS A 110 7.35 -3.48 0.46
N VAL A 111 8.47 -4.17 0.24
CA VAL A 111 8.54 -5.44 -0.51
C VAL A 111 8.90 -6.54 0.47
N GLU A 112 8.03 -7.55 0.58
CA GLU A 112 8.21 -8.72 1.44
C GLU A 112 8.33 -9.99 0.57
N ASN A 113 9.16 -10.95 1.01
CA ASN A 113 9.31 -12.24 0.34
C ASN A 113 8.69 -13.34 1.20
N HIS A 114 7.97 -14.24 0.56
CA HIS A 114 7.31 -15.36 1.22
C HIS A 114 7.68 -16.67 0.52
N PRO A 115 7.96 -17.74 1.26
CA PRO A 115 8.29 -19.04 0.67
C PRO A 115 7.09 -19.68 -0.03
N SER A 116 5.86 -19.39 0.41
CA SER A 116 4.63 -19.96 -0.16
C SER A 116 3.46 -18.99 -0.09
N ILE A 117 2.48 -19.23 -0.97
CA ILE A 117 1.23 -18.47 -0.97
C ILE A 117 0.40 -18.73 0.31
N THR A 118 0.48 -19.93 0.88
CA THR A 118 -0.19 -20.26 2.13
C THR A 118 0.31 -19.41 3.27
N GLU A 119 1.65 -19.34 3.45
CA GLU A 119 2.24 -18.50 4.49
C GLU A 119 1.87 -17.03 4.31
N LEU A 120 1.92 -16.51 3.09
CA LEU A 120 1.52 -15.13 2.82
C LEU A 120 0.10 -14.87 3.28
N VAL A 121 -0.86 -15.69 2.81
CA VAL A 121 -2.29 -15.48 3.11
C VAL A 121 -2.56 -15.61 4.60
N GLU A 122 -1.95 -16.57 5.29
CA GLU A 122 -2.05 -16.72 6.73
C GLU A 122 -1.50 -15.50 7.47
N CYS A 123 -0.29 -15.05 7.13
CA CYS A 123 0.30 -13.85 7.70
C CYS A 123 -0.55 -12.61 7.45
N TRP A 124 -1.11 -12.46 6.26
CA TRP A 124 -1.96 -11.33 5.92
C TRP A 124 -3.27 -11.35 6.73
N LYS A 125 -3.94 -12.50 6.83
CA LYS A 125 -5.15 -12.66 7.66
C LYS A 125 -4.88 -12.38 9.14
N LEU A 126 -3.73 -12.81 9.66
CA LEU A 126 -3.32 -12.49 11.04
C LEU A 126 -3.07 -10.98 11.23
N ARG A 127 -2.47 -10.29 10.26
CA ARG A 127 -2.31 -8.84 10.32
C ARG A 127 -3.67 -8.13 10.35
N VAL A 128 -4.59 -8.51 9.49
CA VAL A 128 -5.95 -7.94 9.46
C VAL A 128 -6.65 -8.18 10.79
N ALA A 129 -6.57 -9.37 11.35
CA ALA A 129 -7.14 -9.68 12.67
C ALA A 129 -6.50 -8.81 13.78
N GLY A 130 -5.20 -8.58 13.73
CA GLY A 130 -4.50 -7.68 14.65
C GLY A 130 -4.94 -6.22 14.49
N GLU A 131 -5.17 -5.74 13.26
CA GLU A 131 -5.69 -4.40 12.98
C GLU A 131 -7.12 -4.24 13.55
N ILE A 132 -7.97 -5.26 13.42
CA ILE A 132 -9.32 -5.28 14.01
C ILE A 132 -9.24 -5.21 15.53
N ALA A 133 -8.42 -6.06 16.15
CA ALA A 133 -8.27 -6.10 17.60
C ALA A 133 -7.74 -4.77 18.17
N ALA A 134 -6.80 -4.13 17.48
CA ALA A 134 -6.27 -2.81 17.85
C ALA A 134 -7.36 -1.73 17.79
N ALA A 135 -8.15 -1.69 16.72
CA ALA A 135 -9.25 -0.73 16.57
C ALA A 135 -10.35 -0.95 17.63
N GLN A 136 -10.71 -2.22 17.92
CA GLN A 136 -11.65 -2.57 18.98
C GLN A 136 -11.16 -2.13 20.36
N SER A 137 -9.88 -2.37 20.67
CA SER A 137 -9.27 -1.94 21.93
C SER A 137 -9.29 -0.42 22.08
N GLN A 138 -9.01 0.30 21.01
CA GLN A 138 -9.06 1.76 20.99
C GLN A 138 -10.49 2.28 21.22
N ALA A 139 -11.49 1.71 20.54
CA ALA A 139 -12.89 2.06 20.72
C ALA A 139 -13.35 1.78 22.17
N ALA A 140 -12.98 0.63 22.73
CA ALA A 140 -13.30 0.29 24.11
C ALA A 140 -12.69 1.26 25.14
N ALA A 141 -11.44 1.69 24.92
CA ALA A 141 -10.77 2.67 25.77
C ALA A 141 -11.49 4.04 25.75
N ILE A 142 -11.86 4.51 24.56
CA ILE A 142 -12.63 5.76 24.40
C ILE A 142 -13.97 5.65 25.11
N ALA A 143 -14.73 4.58 24.90
CA ALA A 143 -16.03 4.34 25.53
C ALA A 143 -15.92 4.22 27.07
N PHE A 144 -14.84 3.68 27.58
CA PHE A 144 -14.57 3.62 29.04
C PHE A 144 -14.33 5.01 29.60
N HIS A 145 -13.51 5.84 28.96
CA HIS A 145 -13.27 7.22 29.40
C HIS A 145 -14.54 8.08 29.38
N MET A 146 -15.40 7.92 28.37
CA MET A 146 -16.68 8.62 28.31
C MET A 146 -17.58 8.28 29.52
N ARG A 147 -17.65 6.98 29.89
CA ARG A 147 -18.47 6.54 31.03
C ARG A 147 -17.92 7.07 32.37
N GLY A 148 -16.60 7.07 32.55
CA GLY A 148 -15.94 7.59 33.73
C GLY A 148 -16.16 9.09 33.91
N SER A 149 -16.11 9.85 32.82
CA SER A 149 -16.35 11.29 32.82
C SER A 149 -17.81 11.66 33.11
N ALA A 150 -18.77 10.88 32.62
CA ALA A 150 -20.20 11.06 32.91
C ALA A 150 -20.54 10.78 34.40
N ALA A 151 -19.80 9.90 35.06
CA ALA A 151 -19.97 9.58 36.47
C ALA A 151 -19.33 10.61 37.42
N ALA A 152 -18.38 11.42 36.92
CA ALA A 152 -17.62 12.40 37.72
C ALA A 152 -18.21 13.81 37.72
N THR A 153 -19.39 14.06 37.17
CA THR A 153 -20.06 15.38 37.13
C THR A 153 -20.74 15.76 38.43
N ASP A 154 -20.08 15.54 39.58
CA ASP A 154 -20.44 16.12 40.85
C ASP A 154 -19.33 17.11 41.30
N GLY A 155 -19.40 18.33 40.83
CA GLY A 155 -18.89 19.49 41.59
C GLY A 155 -17.49 20.00 41.36
N THR A 156 -16.70 19.60 40.33
CA THR A 156 -15.42 20.27 40.07
C THR A 156 -15.24 20.61 38.57
N SER A 157 -14.88 21.89 38.34
CA SER A 157 -14.61 22.51 37.06
C SER A 157 -13.42 21.83 36.31
N GLY A 158 -13.67 20.67 35.71
CA GLY A 158 -12.82 20.08 34.70
C GLY A 158 -13.49 20.26 33.34
N THR A 159 -12.72 20.69 32.33
CA THR A 159 -13.17 20.80 30.93
C THR A 159 -13.75 19.44 30.51
N ALA A 160 -15.09 19.36 30.40
CA ALA A 160 -15.74 18.13 29.91
C ALA A 160 -15.17 17.77 28.53
N PRO A 161 -14.83 16.51 28.28
CA PRO A 161 -14.39 16.10 26.93
C PRO A 161 -15.48 16.46 25.94
N ASN A 162 -15.08 16.97 24.78
CA ASN A 162 -16.01 17.35 23.71
C ASN A 162 -16.75 16.07 23.24
N THR A 163 -17.93 15.84 23.81
CA THR A 163 -18.72 14.62 23.59
C THR A 163 -18.98 14.37 22.11
N SER A 164 -19.15 15.44 21.32
CA SER A 164 -19.36 15.34 19.87
C SER A 164 -18.13 14.81 19.13
N GLU A 165 -16.94 15.29 19.48
CA GLU A 165 -15.67 14.84 18.87
C GLU A 165 -15.38 13.38 19.25
N THR A 166 -15.62 13.00 20.48
CA THR A 166 -15.41 11.62 20.95
C THR A 166 -16.40 10.64 20.29
N MET A 167 -17.65 11.05 20.08
CA MET A 167 -18.61 10.24 19.33
C MET A 167 -18.19 10.08 17.87
N ALA A 168 -17.72 11.14 17.21
CA ALA A 168 -17.21 11.05 15.84
C ALA A 168 -15.98 10.12 15.72
N GLN A 169 -15.12 10.09 16.74
CA GLN A 169 -13.99 9.15 16.80
C GLN A 169 -14.47 7.70 16.93
N LEU A 170 -15.48 7.42 17.74
CA LEU A 170 -16.05 6.08 17.85
C LEU A 170 -16.71 5.63 16.55
N GLU A 171 -17.49 6.48 15.91
CA GLU A 171 -18.11 6.18 14.61
C GLU A 171 -17.05 5.89 13.53
N ALA A 172 -15.95 6.65 13.51
CA ALA A 172 -14.83 6.39 12.59
C ALA A 172 -14.13 5.05 12.86
N LEU A 173 -13.99 4.65 14.14
CA LEU A 173 -13.42 3.36 14.51
C LEU A 173 -14.35 2.19 14.15
N ASP A 174 -15.65 2.34 14.37
CA ASP A 174 -16.66 1.33 14.01
C ASP A 174 -16.69 1.13 12.48
N ALA A 175 -16.65 2.22 11.71
CA ALA A 175 -16.54 2.16 10.26
C ALA A 175 -15.25 1.45 9.81
N LYS A 176 -14.11 1.76 10.44
CA LYS A 176 -12.84 1.09 10.17
C LYS A 176 -12.87 -0.40 10.49
N ILE A 177 -13.48 -0.79 11.62
CA ILE A 177 -13.65 -2.20 11.98
C ILE A 177 -14.47 -2.93 10.94
N ALA A 178 -15.59 -2.34 10.48
CA ALA A 178 -16.42 -2.92 9.44
C ALA A 178 -15.67 -3.08 8.11
N GLU A 179 -14.88 -2.09 7.69
CA GLU A 179 -14.02 -2.18 6.51
C GLU A 179 -12.97 -3.31 6.62
N LEU A 180 -12.35 -3.47 7.80
CA LEU A 180 -11.37 -4.53 8.05
C LEU A 180 -12.02 -5.92 8.09
N GLN A 181 -13.24 -6.04 8.63
CA GLN A 181 -14.01 -7.30 8.62
C GLN A 181 -14.44 -7.71 7.22
N ALA A 182 -14.63 -6.75 6.31
CA ALA A 182 -14.91 -6.99 4.90
C ALA A 182 -13.65 -7.27 4.05
N ALA A 183 -12.46 -7.36 4.67
CA ALA A 183 -11.21 -7.62 3.97
C ALA A 183 -11.23 -8.96 3.21
N ARG A 184 -10.68 -8.96 1.97
CA ARG A 184 -10.69 -10.12 1.06
C ARG A 184 -9.33 -10.36 0.43
N VAL A 185 -9.06 -11.64 0.18
CA VAL A 185 -8.03 -12.09 -0.75
C VAL A 185 -8.66 -12.24 -2.13
N VAL A 186 -8.22 -11.44 -3.09
CA VAL A 186 -8.81 -11.35 -4.44
C VAL A 186 -7.81 -11.88 -5.46
N ALA A 187 -8.12 -13.01 -6.07
CA ALA A 187 -7.31 -13.59 -7.14
C ALA A 187 -7.68 -12.96 -8.49
N LEU A 188 -6.67 -12.58 -9.28
CA LEU A 188 -6.84 -12.01 -10.62
C LEU A 188 -6.53 -13.10 -11.66
N ASP A 189 -7.57 -13.76 -12.17
CA ASP A 189 -7.43 -14.82 -13.17
C ASP A 189 -8.71 -15.01 -13.98
N ILE A 190 -8.58 -15.59 -15.20
CA ILE A 190 -9.69 -15.88 -16.10
C ILE A 190 -10.04 -17.37 -15.98
N ILE A 191 -10.92 -17.69 -15.03
CA ILE A 191 -11.40 -19.05 -14.81
C ILE A 191 -12.93 -19.10 -14.78
N PRO A 192 -13.55 -20.27 -15.00
CA PRO A 192 -15.00 -20.41 -14.86
C PRO A 192 -15.48 -19.97 -13.46
N GLY A 193 -16.51 -19.15 -13.42
CA GLY A 193 -17.09 -18.62 -12.18
C GLY A 193 -16.44 -17.34 -11.65
N ALA A 194 -15.37 -16.85 -12.27
CA ALA A 194 -14.79 -15.56 -11.92
C ALA A 194 -15.75 -14.39 -12.26
N VAL A 195 -15.66 -13.32 -11.48
CA VAL A 195 -16.50 -12.11 -11.62
C VAL A 195 -15.79 -11.08 -12.53
N PRO A 196 -16.49 -10.45 -13.50
CA PRO A 196 -15.88 -9.40 -14.30
C PRO A 196 -15.52 -8.19 -13.45
N MET A 197 -14.31 -7.65 -13.65
CA MET A 197 -13.79 -6.51 -12.88
C MET A 197 -14.68 -5.27 -13.02
N GLU A 198 -15.32 -5.10 -14.16
CA GLU A 198 -16.18 -3.95 -14.46
C GLU A 198 -17.40 -3.85 -13.53
N THR A 199 -17.77 -4.97 -12.88
CA THR A 199 -18.89 -5.04 -11.94
C THR A 199 -18.47 -5.38 -10.52
N TYR A 200 -17.16 -5.61 -10.30
CA TYR A 200 -16.64 -5.99 -9.00
C TYR A 200 -16.31 -4.76 -8.15
N HIS A 201 -16.85 -4.72 -6.93
CA HIS A 201 -16.48 -3.74 -5.93
C HIS A 201 -15.37 -4.29 -5.04
N PHE A 202 -14.15 -3.76 -5.23
CA PHE A 202 -13.02 -4.14 -4.40
C PHE A 202 -13.27 -3.76 -2.94
N PRO A 203 -13.03 -4.67 -1.97
CA PRO A 203 -12.97 -4.28 -0.57
C PRO A 203 -11.87 -3.24 -0.37
N LYS A 204 -12.07 -2.29 0.53
CA LYS A 204 -11.06 -1.28 0.83
C LYS A 204 -9.77 -1.92 1.32
N ARG A 205 -9.86 -2.89 2.23
CA ARG A 205 -8.74 -3.72 2.68
C ARG A 205 -8.71 -5.02 1.88
N CYS A 206 -7.76 -5.16 0.95
CA CYS A 206 -7.65 -6.37 0.13
C CYS A 206 -6.19 -6.75 -0.18
N LEU A 207 -6.00 -8.04 -0.45
CA LEU A 207 -4.78 -8.62 -1.00
C LEU A 207 -5.08 -9.12 -2.41
N MET A 208 -4.48 -8.48 -3.42
CA MET A 208 -4.62 -8.89 -4.83
C MET A 208 -3.55 -9.91 -5.17
N LEU A 209 -3.95 -11.08 -5.67
CA LEU A 209 -3.03 -12.15 -6.07
C LEU A 209 -2.88 -12.18 -7.59
N PHE A 210 -1.64 -12.16 -8.06
CA PHE A 210 -1.26 -12.29 -9.47
C PHE A 210 -0.40 -13.52 -9.69
N GLY A 211 -0.65 -14.24 -10.76
CA GLY A 211 0.11 -15.40 -11.18
C GLY A 211 1.41 -15.03 -11.89
N ALA A 212 2.29 -16.02 -12.02
CA ALA A 212 3.47 -15.92 -12.87
C ALA A 212 3.08 -15.88 -14.35
N GLU A 213 3.91 -15.24 -15.16
CA GLU A 213 3.72 -15.23 -16.62
C GLU A 213 3.80 -16.67 -17.18
N GLY A 214 2.79 -17.05 -17.95
CA GLY A 214 2.64 -18.37 -18.54
C GLY A 214 1.70 -19.27 -17.74
N PRO A 215 2.08 -19.81 -16.56
CA PRO A 215 1.24 -20.72 -15.80
C PRO A 215 0.02 -20.06 -15.12
N GLY A 216 0.04 -18.71 -14.91
CA GLY A 216 -1.02 -18.04 -14.16
C GLY A 216 -0.89 -18.26 -12.65
N LEU A 217 -2.00 -18.15 -11.92
CA LEU A 217 -2.08 -18.46 -10.49
C LEU A 217 -2.03 -19.96 -10.23
N SER A 218 -1.36 -20.35 -9.15
CA SER A 218 -1.40 -21.75 -8.68
C SER A 218 -2.81 -22.14 -8.20
N GLU A 219 -3.14 -23.41 -8.28
CA GLU A 219 -4.40 -23.96 -7.72
C GLU A 219 -4.52 -23.55 -6.25
N LYS A 220 -3.42 -23.59 -5.51
CA LYS A 220 -3.41 -23.21 -4.10
C LYS A 220 -3.75 -21.73 -3.87
N ALA A 221 -3.29 -20.83 -4.74
CA ALA A 221 -3.66 -19.41 -4.67
C ALA A 221 -5.16 -19.22 -4.90
N LEU A 222 -5.73 -19.93 -5.88
CA LEU A 222 -7.16 -19.89 -6.17
C LEU A 222 -8.01 -20.47 -5.03
N GLU A 223 -7.56 -21.56 -4.37
CA GLU A 223 -8.24 -22.14 -3.20
C GLU A 223 -8.26 -21.20 -1.99
N LEU A 224 -7.21 -20.39 -1.82
CA LEU A 224 -7.05 -19.48 -0.68
C LEU A 224 -7.72 -18.12 -0.90
N ALA A 225 -8.08 -17.82 -2.15
CA ALA A 225 -8.76 -16.57 -2.49
C ALA A 225 -10.23 -16.61 -2.04
N ASP A 226 -10.71 -15.48 -1.55
CA ASP A 226 -12.12 -15.32 -1.20
C ASP A 226 -12.96 -15.02 -2.46
N ASP A 227 -12.38 -14.29 -3.44
CA ASP A 227 -13.00 -13.96 -4.71
C ASP A 227 -12.01 -14.14 -5.86
N VAL A 228 -12.51 -14.49 -7.05
CA VAL A 228 -11.73 -14.49 -8.29
C VAL A 228 -12.34 -13.51 -9.26
N VAL A 229 -11.51 -12.61 -9.75
CA VAL A 229 -11.91 -11.49 -10.61
C VAL A 229 -11.10 -11.51 -11.90
N TYR A 230 -11.74 -11.23 -13.02
CA TYR A 230 -11.08 -11.18 -14.32
C TYR A 230 -11.30 -9.84 -15.02
N ILE A 231 -10.35 -9.45 -15.85
CA ILE A 231 -10.45 -8.30 -16.75
C ILE A 231 -11.10 -8.79 -18.04
N SER A 232 -12.23 -8.20 -18.44
CA SER A 232 -12.91 -8.56 -19.69
C SER A 232 -12.03 -8.29 -20.90
N GLN A 233 -11.94 -9.27 -21.80
CA GLN A 233 -11.12 -9.20 -23.00
C GLN A 233 -12.00 -9.42 -24.24
N PHE A 234 -11.87 -8.53 -25.21
CA PHE A 234 -12.70 -8.52 -26.41
C PHE A 234 -11.91 -8.84 -27.68
N GLY A 235 -10.61 -9.11 -27.54
CA GLY A 235 -9.72 -9.45 -28.64
C GLY A 235 -9.52 -10.94 -28.84
N SER A 236 -8.45 -11.33 -29.53
CA SER A 236 -8.13 -12.71 -29.89
C SER A 236 -7.18 -13.41 -28.89
N VAL A 237 -6.63 -12.70 -27.92
CA VAL A 237 -5.68 -13.24 -26.96
C VAL A 237 -6.39 -13.86 -25.74
N ARG A 238 -5.78 -14.89 -25.15
CA ARG A 238 -6.32 -15.53 -23.95
C ARG A 238 -6.06 -14.72 -22.69
N SER A 239 -4.97 -13.97 -22.65
CA SER A 239 -4.55 -13.18 -21.50
C SER A 239 -3.80 -11.95 -21.94
N ILE A 240 -3.90 -10.88 -21.17
CA ILE A 240 -3.03 -9.70 -21.29
C ILE A 240 -1.76 -9.91 -20.46
N ASN A 241 -0.74 -9.10 -20.71
CA ASN A 241 0.50 -9.13 -19.93
C ASN A 241 0.22 -8.98 -18.43
N ALA A 242 0.90 -9.77 -17.59
CA ALA A 242 0.68 -9.81 -16.14
C ALA A 242 0.91 -8.46 -15.45
N GLY A 243 1.92 -7.70 -15.86
CA GLY A 243 2.16 -6.35 -15.34
C GLY A 243 1.06 -5.36 -15.73
N ALA A 244 0.51 -5.49 -16.95
CA ALA A 244 -0.64 -4.69 -17.38
C ALA A 244 -1.91 -5.07 -16.59
N ALA A 245 -2.16 -6.36 -16.40
CA ALA A 245 -3.28 -6.83 -15.57
C ALA A 245 -3.19 -6.28 -14.14
N ALA A 246 -2.00 -6.32 -13.54
CA ALA A 246 -1.78 -5.75 -12.22
C ALA A 246 -2.05 -4.24 -12.18
N ALA A 247 -1.59 -3.49 -13.18
CA ALA A 247 -1.81 -2.05 -13.25
C ALA A 247 -3.31 -1.70 -13.38
N VAL A 248 -4.04 -2.41 -14.22
CA VAL A 248 -5.50 -2.22 -14.38
C VAL A 248 -6.24 -2.54 -13.09
N SER A 249 -5.90 -3.66 -12.43
CA SER A 249 -6.55 -4.08 -11.18
C SER A 249 -6.29 -3.10 -10.03
N MET A 250 -5.05 -2.66 -9.86
CA MET A 250 -4.70 -1.62 -8.89
C MET A 250 -5.42 -0.31 -9.17
N HIS A 251 -5.50 0.11 -10.44
CA HIS A 251 -6.21 1.33 -10.82
C HIS A 251 -7.71 1.20 -10.60
N ALA A 252 -8.31 0.03 -10.81
CA ALA A 252 -9.73 -0.20 -10.51
C ALA A 252 -10.04 0.04 -9.03
N TRP A 253 -9.15 -0.43 -8.14
CA TRP A 253 -9.25 -0.13 -6.71
C TRP A 253 -9.10 1.39 -6.43
N ILE A 254 -8.11 2.05 -7.03
CA ILE A 254 -7.90 3.51 -6.90
C ILE A 254 -9.15 4.28 -7.34
N ALA A 255 -9.74 3.92 -8.47
CA ALA A 255 -10.94 4.58 -9.00
C ALA A 255 -12.16 4.47 -8.06
N GLN A 256 -12.22 3.41 -7.25
CA GLN A 256 -13.31 3.17 -6.30
C GLN A 256 -13.09 3.83 -4.93
N HIS A 257 -11.84 3.98 -4.48
CA HIS A 257 -11.54 4.30 -3.08
C HIS A 257 -10.67 5.55 -2.87
N ALA A 258 -9.93 5.99 -3.87
CA ALA A 258 -9.04 7.14 -3.73
C ALA A 258 -9.68 8.41 -4.32
N ALA A 259 -9.51 9.56 -3.63
CA ALA A 259 -9.84 10.84 -4.20
C ALA A 259 -8.81 11.20 -5.30
N PRO A 260 -9.24 11.82 -6.42
CA PRO A 260 -8.31 12.31 -7.42
C PRO A 260 -7.29 13.26 -6.78
N GLN A 261 -6.02 13.09 -7.13
CA GLN A 261 -4.99 14.07 -6.77
C GLN A 261 -4.97 15.17 -7.84
N ALA A 262 -5.11 16.41 -7.40
CA ALA A 262 -5.02 17.60 -8.24
C ALA A 262 -3.55 17.92 -8.58
#